data_e70c35f85a1a5aca0f7d537d2d5ab80f
#
_entry.id   e70c35f85a1a5aca0f7d537d2d5ab80f
#
_cell.length_a   1.000
_cell.length_b   1.000
_cell.length_c   1.000
_cell.angle_alpha   90.00
_cell.angle_beta   90.00
_cell.angle_gamma   90.00
#
_symmetry.space_group_name_H-M   'P 1'
#
loop_
_entity.id
_entity.type
_entity.pdbx_description
1 polymer ?
#
loop_
_entity_poly.entity_id
_entity_poly.type
_entity_poly.pdbx_seq_one_letter_code
_entity_poly.pdbx_strand_id
1 'polypeptide(L)'
;MELVLKNEDVVSLLNSIKEANLAYQEDKQSHIKDFAKAQSPMCTLVMCCDSRAHSTSFTYNPENNFFIVRNIGNQYILNQGCVEYGVRVLNTPLLIFLGHTACGAVKASMGNYGNLHSSIIREIDHLALSIQKSDISTSCSAEERWRDAVINNVNQQVELAIKDFADLRLS
;
A
#
# COMPACT_ATOMS: atom_id res chain seq x y z
N MET A 1 4.16 -25.73 -1.02
CA MET A 1 4.86 -25.59 0.26
C MET A 1 3.80 -25.32 1.31
N GLU A 2 3.40 -26.34 2.02
CA GLU A 2 2.38 -26.23 3.05
C GLU A 2 3.06 -25.67 4.31
N LEU A 3 2.72 -24.43 4.66
CA LEU A 3 3.21 -23.82 5.91
C LEU A 3 2.32 -24.35 7.04
N VAL A 4 2.70 -25.48 7.63
CA VAL A 4 2.10 -25.97 8.86
C VAL A 4 2.71 -25.16 10.01
N LEU A 5 2.06 -24.04 10.38
CA LEU A 5 2.38 -23.34 11.63
C LEU A 5 2.07 -24.29 12.79
N LYS A 6 3.04 -24.57 13.63
CA LYS A 6 2.80 -25.31 14.86
C LYS A 6 1.90 -24.48 15.78
N ASN A 7 0.97 -25.12 16.48
CA ASN A 7 0.08 -24.42 17.42
C ASN A 7 0.85 -23.59 18.44
N GLU A 8 2.02 -24.04 18.87
CA GLU A 8 2.90 -23.33 19.81
C GLU A 8 3.39 -21.98 19.26
N ASP A 9 3.76 -21.93 17.95
CA ASP A 9 4.21 -20.70 17.30
C ASP A 9 3.07 -19.69 17.19
N VAL A 10 1.85 -20.15 16.93
CA VAL A 10 0.66 -19.30 16.86
C VAL A 10 0.30 -18.71 18.24
N VAL A 11 0.35 -19.54 19.29
CA VAL A 11 0.07 -19.11 20.66
C VAL A 11 1.13 -18.09 21.13
N SER A 12 2.40 -18.35 20.81
CA SER A 12 3.50 -17.44 21.12
C SER A 12 3.30 -16.08 20.44
N LEU A 13 2.96 -16.09 19.15
CA LEU A 13 2.67 -14.86 18.39
C LEU A 13 1.48 -14.09 18.98
N LEU A 14 0.39 -14.79 19.34
CA LEU A 14 -0.78 -14.15 19.95
C LEU A 14 -0.45 -13.49 21.29
N ASN A 15 0.38 -14.13 22.12
CA ASN A 15 0.82 -13.54 23.38
C ASN A 15 1.69 -12.31 23.13
N SER A 16 2.64 -12.37 22.21
CA SER A 16 3.46 -11.23 21.82
C SER A 16 2.61 -10.05 21.31
N ILE A 17 1.55 -10.31 20.53
CA ILE A 17 0.62 -9.28 20.06
C ILE A 17 -0.12 -8.63 21.24
N LYS A 18 -0.60 -9.42 22.20
CA LYS A 18 -1.28 -8.89 23.40
C LYS A 18 -0.36 -8.01 24.24
N GLU A 19 0.85 -8.47 24.51
CA GLU A 19 1.86 -7.72 25.26
C GLU A 19 2.23 -6.42 24.56
N ALA A 20 2.49 -6.47 23.26
CA ALA A 20 2.79 -5.29 22.46
C ALA A 20 1.61 -4.29 22.43
N ASN A 21 0.37 -4.79 22.37
CA ASN A 21 -0.81 -3.93 22.40
C ASN A 21 -0.99 -3.22 23.75
N LEU A 22 -0.75 -3.91 24.85
CA LEU A 22 -0.78 -3.30 26.19
C LEU A 22 0.28 -2.21 26.32
N ALA A 23 1.51 -2.50 25.94
CA ALA A 23 2.60 -1.52 25.95
C ALA A 23 2.31 -0.30 25.04
N TYR A 24 1.73 -0.52 23.86
CA TYR A 24 1.29 0.56 22.95
C TYR A 24 0.22 1.44 23.61
N GLN A 25 -0.78 0.84 24.26
CA GLN A 25 -1.84 1.59 24.93
C GLN A 25 -1.29 2.47 26.06
N GLU A 26 -0.32 1.98 26.83
CA GLU A 26 0.33 2.74 27.91
C GLU A 26 1.16 3.90 27.34
N ASP A 27 2.00 3.64 26.34
CA ASP A 27 2.88 4.64 25.71
C ASP A 27 2.09 5.74 24.98
N LYS A 28 1.04 5.37 24.24
CA LYS A 28 0.27 6.27 23.37
C LYS A 28 -1.01 6.85 23.99
N GLN A 29 -1.30 6.58 25.26
CA GLN A 29 -2.57 6.94 25.89
C GLN A 29 -2.92 8.44 25.79
N SER A 30 -1.95 9.33 25.98
CA SER A 30 -2.15 10.77 25.84
C SER A 30 -2.36 11.18 24.38
N HIS A 31 -1.53 10.66 23.49
CA HIS A 31 -1.56 10.97 22.06
C HIS A 31 -2.88 10.52 21.39
N ILE A 32 -3.35 9.31 21.70
CA ILE A 32 -4.61 8.77 21.15
C ILE A 32 -5.83 9.58 21.62
N LYS A 33 -5.83 10.12 22.82
CA LYS A 33 -6.94 10.94 23.35
C LYS A 33 -7.19 12.20 22.51
N ASP A 34 -6.15 12.78 21.93
CA ASP A 34 -6.23 14.02 21.16
C ASP A 34 -7.05 13.86 19.88
N PHE A 35 -7.08 12.66 19.30
CA PHE A 35 -7.84 12.36 18.08
C PHE A 35 -8.86 11.23 18.19
N ALA A 36 -9.21 10.82 19.45
CA ALA A 36 -10.14 9.71 19.66
C ALA A 36 -11.55 9.93 19.09
N LYS A 37 -11.97 11.19 18.89
CA LYS A 37 -13.31 11.55 18.37
C LYS A 37 -13.35 11.84 16.89
N ALA A 38 -12.22 12.24 16.30
CA ALA A 38 -12.12 12.61 14.90
C ALA A 38 -10.68 12.47 14.42
N GLN A 39 -10.52 12.18 13.13
CA GLN A 39 -9.22 12.18 12.47
C GLN A 39 -9.05 13.45 11.61
N SER A 40 -7.82 13.92 11.50
CA SER A 40 -7.45 15.05 10.64
C SER A 40 -6.08 14.77 9.98
N PRO A 41 -6.00 13.78 9.09
CA PRO A 41 -4.74 13.41 8.46
C PRO A 41 -4.27 14.47 7.49
N MET A 42 -2.96 14.65 7.40
CA MET A 42 -2.31 15.58 6.46
C MET A 42 -2.01 14.92 5.11
N CYS A 43 -2.14 13.61 5.02
CA CYS A 43 -1.78 12.88 3.80
C CYS A 43 -2.64 11.62 3.63
N THR A 44 -3.12 11.39 2.41
CA THR A 44 -3.60 10.08 1.97
C THR A 44 -2.41 9.30 1.40
N LEU A 45 -2.08 8.17 2.02
CA LEU A 45 -0.94 7.33 1.65
C LEU A 45 -1.43 6.00 1.08
N VAL A 46 -1.17 5.76 -0.21
CA VAL A 46 -1.46 4.50 -0.89
C VAL A 46 -0.18 3.66 -0.94
N MET A 47 -0.20 2.48 -0.34
CA MET A 47 0.97 1.62 -0.23
C MET A 47 0.66 0.14 -0.37
N CYS A 48 1.70 -0.66 -0.63
CA CYS A 48 1.55 -2.10 -0.75
C CYS A 48 1.21 -2.77 0.59
N CYS A 49 0.45 -3.89 0.54
CA CYS A 49 0.23 -4.78 1.69
C CYS A 49 1.47 -5.55 2.13
N ASP A 50 2.58 -5.46 1.39
CA ASP A 50 3.84 -6.12 1.75
C ASP A 50 4.23 -5.78 3.19
N SER A 51 4.51 -6.81 4.00
CA SER A 51 4.81 -6.68 5.43
C SER A 51 6.08 -5.87 5.72
N ARG A 52 6.95 -5.70 4.73
CA ARG A 52 8.18 -4.90 4.83
C ARG A 52 7.93 -3.42 4.58
N ALA A 53 6.82 -3.06 3.92
CA ALA A 53 6.43 -1.68 3.65
C ALA A 53 5.55 -1.18 4.79
N HIS A 54 6.06 -0.26 5.61
CA HIS A 54 5.32 0.26 6.76
C HIS A 54 5.39 1.79 6.83
N SER A 55 4.33 2.44 7.32
CA SER A 55 4.25 3.91 7.45
C SER A 55 5.26 4.48 8.45
N THR A 56 5.71 3.68 9.41
CA THR A 56 6.77 4.07 10.36
C THR A 56 8.13 4.31 9.68
N SER A 57 8.30 3.96 8.40
CA SER A 57 9.48 4.35 7.62
C SER A 57 9.57 5.87 7.37
N PHE A 58 8.47 6.60 7.51
CA PHE A 58 8.41 8.05 7.32
C PHE A 58 8.41 8.83 8.64
N THR A 59 7.82 8.26 9.68
CA THR A 59 7.68 8.91 10.99
C THR A 59 7.45 7.88 12.08
N TYR A 60 7.91 8.20 13.28
CA TYR A 60 7.66 7.36 14.47
C TYR A 60 6.20 7.42 14.96
N ASN A 61 5.45 8.46 14.60
CA ASN A 61 4.05 8.65 14.97
C ASN A 61 3.19 8.84 13.70
N PRO A 62 2.84 7.75 13.00
CA PRO A 62 2.00 7.82 11.81
C PRO A 62 0.52 8.07 12.11
N GLU A 63 0.09 7.86 13.35
CA GLU A 63 -1.30 7.99 13.78
C GLU A 63 -1.79 9.43 13.54
N ASN A 64 -2.98 9.55 12.97
CA ASN A 64 -3.61 10.80 12.59
C ASN A 64 -2.84 11.69 11.58
N ASN A 65 -1.62 11.31 11.18
CA ASN A 65 -0.87 11.99 10.12
C ASN A 65 -1.18 11.44 8.74
N PHE A 66 -1.45 10.13 8.65
CA PHE A 66 -1.72 9.44 7.39
C PHE A 66 -3.07 8.76 7.42
N PHE A 67 -3.88 9.01 6.39
CA PHE A 67 -4.98 8.14 6.00
C PHE A 67 -4.42 7.07 5.06
N ILE A 68 -4.28 5.84 5.57
CA ILE A 68 -3.53 4.78 4.88
C ILE A 68 -4.46 3.86 4.12
N VAL A 69 -4.23 3.72 2.81
CA VAL A 69 -4.89 2.77 1.92
C VAL A 69 -3.88 1.72 1.49
N ARG A 70 -4.18 0.43 1.70
CA ARG A 70 -3.26 -0.67 1.37
C ARG A 70 -3.93 -1.73 0.52
N ASN A 71 -3.22 -2.14 -0.54
CA ASN A 71 -3.56 -3.29 -1.38
C ASN A 71 -2.29 -3.91 -1.96
N ILE A 72 -2.39 -5.03 -2.66
CA ILE A 72 -1.23 -5.60 -3.35
C ILE A 72 -0.81 -4.69 -4.52
N GLY A 73 0.44 -4.22 -4.50
CA GLY A 73 0.99 -3.37 -5.55
C GLY A 73 0.56 -1.90 -5.52
N ASN A 74 0.11 -1.36 -4.38
CA ASN A 74 -0.22 0.07 -4.18
C ASN A 74 -1.10 0.68 -5.28
N GLN A 75 -2.14 -0.02 -5.70
CA GLN A 75 -3.01 0.33 -6.83
C GLN A 75 -4.09 1.33 -6.45
N TYR A 76 -4.34 2.32 -7.35
CA TYR A 76 -5.37 3.33 -7.19
C TYR A 76 -6.78 2.78 -7.45
N ILE A 77 -7.00 2.22 -8.65
CA ILE A 77 -8.34 1.85 -9.16
C ILE A 77 -9.07 0.87 -8.22
N LEU A 78 -8.37 -0.10 -7.66
CA LEU A 78 -8.96 -1.10 -6.78
C LEU A 78 -9.40 -0.55 -5.42
N ASN A 79 -8.90 0.61 -5.04
CA ASN A 79 -9.27 1.31 -3.80
C ASN A 79 -9.65 2.77 -4.05
N GLN A 80 -10.13 3.10 -5.24
CA GLN A 80 -10.49 4.45 -5.64
C GLN A 80 -11.37 5.13 -4.59
N GLY A 81 -12.45 4.48 -4.15
CA GLY A 81 -13.34 5.06 -3.14
C GLY A 81 -12.66 5.36 -1.80
N CYS A 82 -11.69 4.54 -1.36
CA CYS A 82 -10.92 4.82 -0.15
C CYS A 82 -10.01 6.04 -0.35
N VAL A 83 -9.35 6.13 -1.50
CA VAL A 83 -8.47 7.28 -1.82
C VAL A 83 -9.29 8.56 -1.94
N GLU A 84 -10.44 8.52 -2.64
CA GLU A 84 -11.35 9.65 -2.74
C GLU A 84 -11.88 10.11 -1.37
N TYR A 85 -12.16 9.17 -0.47
CA TYR A 85 -12.57 9.51 0.88
C TYR A 85 -11.49 10.33 1.61
N GLY A 86 -10.23 9.92 1.51
CA GLY A 86 -9.11 10.68 2.08
C GLY A 86 -8.97 12.07 1.49
N VAL A 87 -9.01 12.17 0.16
CA VAL A 87 -8.78 13.43 -0.54
C VAL A 87 -10.00 14.36 -0.47
N ARG A 88 -11.23 13.87 -0.74
CA ARG A 88 -12.43 14.70 -0.87
C ARG A 88 -13.21 14.89 0.42
N VAL A 89 -13.21 13.90 1.33
CA VAL A 89 -13.99 13.95 2.57
C VAL A 89 -13.13 14.41 3.74
N LEU A 90 -11.93 13.85 3.89
CA LEU A 90 -10.99 14.27 4.93
C LEU A 90 -10.16 15.49 4.51
N ASN A 91 -10.24 15.92 3.25
CA ASN A 91 -9.53 17.07 2.69
C ASN A 91 -8.01 16.99 2.90
N THR A 92 -7.42 15.80 2.74
CA THR A 92 -5.97 15.67 2.86
C THR A 92 -5.29 16.47 1.75
N PRO A 93 -4.37 17.40 2.09
CA PRO A 93 -3.71 18.25 1.09
C PRO A 93 -2.67 17.50 0.25
N LEU A 94 -2.32 16.27 0.63
CA LEU A 94 -1.29 15.48 -0.02
C LEU A 94 -1.76 14.05 -0.28
N LEU A 95 -1.52 13.56 -1.51
CA LEU A 95 -1.72 12.16 -1.91
C LEU A 95 -0.39 11.57 -2.33
N ILE A 96 0.04 10.49 -1.67
CA ILE A 96 1.30 9.80 -1.94
C ILE A 96 1.02 8.36 -2.38
N PHE A 97 1.67 7.93 -3.47
CA PHE A 97 1.77 6.53 -3.87
C PHE A 97 3.16 6.01 -3.54
N LEU A 98 3.23 5.07 -2.60
CA LEU A 98 4.49 4.48 -2.17
C LEU A 98 4.68 3.10 -2.79
N GLY A 99 5.61 3.00 -3.75
CA GLY A 99 6.18 1.73 -4.19
C GLY A 99 7.32 1.28 -3.28
N HIS A 100 7.65 0.00 -3.34
CA HIS A 100 8.80 -0.54 -2.63
C HIS A 100 9.56 -1.53 -3.51
N THR A 101 10.87 -1.65 -3.27
CA THR A 101 11.73 -2.60 -3.97
C THR A 101 11.26 -4.04 -3.74
N ALA A 102 11.49 -4.90 -4.72
CA ALA A 102 11.16 -6.31 -4.65
C ALA A 102 9.66 -6.60 -4.36
N CYS A 103 8.75 -5.77 -4.89
CA CYS A 103 7.31 -6.00 -4.77
C CYS A 103 6.91 -7.32 -5.44
N GLY A 104 6.37 -8.27 -4.65
CA GLY A 104 5.99 -9.59 -5.13
C GLY A 104 4.82 -9.56 -6.13
N ALA A 105 3.84 -8.66 -5.95
CA ALA A 105 2.72 -8.51 -6.85
C ALA A 105 3.16 -8.00 -8.23
N VAL A 106 4.06 -7.01 -8.27
CA VAL A 106 4.65 -6.51 -9.52
C VAL A 106 5.46 -7.61 -10.21
N LYS A 107 6.24 -8.40 -9.47
CA LYS A 107 6.96 -9.55 -10.04
C LYS A 107 6.00 -10.58 -10.65
N ALA A 108 4.91 -10.90 -9.95
CA ALA A 108 3.91 -11.83 -10.46
C ALA A 108 3.29 -11.33 -11.77
N SER A 109 2.96 -10.04 -11.88
CA SER A 109 2.36 -9.45 -13.08
C SER A 109 3.28 -9.44 -14.31
N MET A 110 4.59 -9.57 -14.11
CA MET A 110 5.59 -9.69 -15.19
C MET A 110 5.73 -11.12 -15.73
N GLY A 111 5.11 -12.11 -15.10
CA GLY A 111 5.24 -13.53 -15.43
C GLY A 111 3.89 -14.19 -15.75
N ASN A 112 3.88 -15.52 -15.68
CA ASN A 112 2.65 -16.29 -15.80
C ASN A 112 2.00 -16.45 -14.43
N TYR A 113 0.86 -15.81 -14.20
CA TYR A 113 0.08 -15.86 -12.97
C TYR A 113 -1.29 -16.56 -13.13
N GLY A 114 -1.53 -17.18 -14.29
CA GLY A 114 -2.81 -17.88 -14.57
C GLY A 114 -3.16 -19.03 -13.65
N ASN A 115 -2.19 -19.54 -12.88
CA ASN A 115 -2.39 -20.61 -11.89
C ASN A 115 -2.83 -20.11 -10.51
N LEU A 116 -2.93 -18.80 -10.31
CA LEU A 116 -3.35 -18.20 -9.05
C LEU A 116 -4.88 -18.28 -8.91
N HIS A 117 -5.37 -18.08 -7.69
CA HIS A 117 -6.80 -17.97 -7.45
C HIS A 117 -7.40 -16.75 -8.18
N SER A 118 -8.63 -16.88 -8.68
CA SER A 118 -9.28 -15.85 -9.51
C SER A 118 -9.34 -14.46 -8.86
N SER A 119 -9.49 -14.37 -7.55
CA SER A 119 -9.44 -13.09 -6.83
C SER A 119 -8.07 -12.42 -6.90
N ILE A 120 -7.00 -13.22 -6.88
CA ILE A 120 -5.62 -12.71 -6.99
C ILE A 120 -5.33 -12.31 -8.44
N ILE A 121 -5.77 -13.13 -9.41
CA ILE A 121 -5.63 -12.82 -10.85
C ILE A 121 -6.22 -11.44 -11.15
N ARG A 122 -7.43 -11.17 -10.68
CA ARG A 122 -8.09 -9.87 -10.88
C ARG A 122 -7.25 -8.69 -10.40
N GLU A 123 -6.60 -8.81 -9.25
CA GLU A 123 -5.71 -7.77 -8.71
C GLU A 123 -4.43 -7.64 -9.57
N ILE A 124 -3.87 -8.77 -10.00
CA ILE A 124 -2.63 -8.79 -10.82
C ILE A 124 -2.88 -8.28 -12.24
N ASP A 125 -4.05 -8.52 -12.83
CA ASP A 125 -4.41 -8.03 -14.17
C ASP A 125 -4.29 -6.50 -14.26
N HIS A 126 -4.74 -5.77 -13.25
CA HIS A 126 -4.60 -4.31 -13.21
C HIS A 126 -3.13 -3.86 -13.15
N LEU A 127 -2.27 -4.59 -12.42
CA LEU A 127 -0.83 -4.33 -12.41
C LEU A 127 -0.19 -4.62 -13.76
N ALA A 128 -0.54 -5.73 -14.40
CA ALA A 128 -0.03 -6.10 -15.72
C ALA A 128 -0.36 -5.02 -16.76
N LEU A 129 -1.59 -4.50 -16.76
CA LEU A 129 -2.01 -3.41 -17.64
C LEU A 129 -1.24 -2.10 -17.37
N SER A 130 -0.93 -1.82 -16.11
CA SER A 130 -0.17 -0.63 -15.72
C SER A 130 1.29 -0.70 -16.21
N ILE A 131 1.89 -1.89 -16.14
CA ILE A 131 3.30 -2.10 -16.52
C ILE A 131 3.46 -2.21 -18.04
N GLN A 132 2.51 -2.83 -18.75
CA GLN A 132 2.56 -2.99 -20.22
C GLN A 132 2.57 -1.66 -20.97
N LYS A 133 2.09 -0.59 -20.38
CA LYS A 133 2.11 0.76 -20.99
C LYS A 133 3.48 1.42 -21.00
N SER A 134 4.47 0.80 -20.40
CA SER A 134 5.81 1.36 -20.26
C SER A 134 6.84 0.55 -21.03
N ASP A 135 7.77 1.25 -21.69
CA ASP A 135 8.92 0.65 -22.38
C ASP A 135 9.97 0.19 -21.34
N ILE A 136 9.80 -1.03 -20.84
CA ILE A 136 10.84 -1.65 -20.02
C ILE A 136 11.89 -2.24 -20.97
N SER A 137 13.11 -1.72 -20.90
CA SER A 137 14.22 -2.19 -21.74
C SER A 137 14.46 -3.69 -21.58
N THR A 138 14.50 -4.42 -22.68
CA THR A 138 14.82 -5.86 -22.71
C THR A 138 16.31 -6.14 -22.56
N SER A 139 17.18 -5.11 -22.65
CA SER A 139 18.64 -5.23 -22.52
C SER A 139 19.14 -5.25 -21.08
N CYS A 140 18.26 -4.99 -20.08
CA CYS A 140 18.60 -4.96 -18.68
C CYS A 140 18.49 -6.34 -18.01
N SER A 141 19.12 -6.50 -16.85
CA SER A 141 18.98 -7.69 -16.01
C SER A 141 17.52 -7.89 -15.55
N ALA A 142 17.18 -9.10 -15.11
CA ALA A 142 15.83 -9.38 -14.60
C ALA A 142 15.48 -8.54 -13.36
N GLU A 143 16.48 -8.22 -12.53
CA GLU A 143 16.31 -7.41 -11.33
C GLU A 143 16.06 -5.94 -11.67
N GLU A 144 16.79 -5.40 -12.63
CA GLU A 144 16.58 -4.04 -13.14
C GLU A 144 15.20 -3.90 -13.77
N ARG A 145 14.77 -4.85 -14.62
CA ARG A 145 13.41 -4.85 -15.16
C ARG A 145 12.34 -4.88 -14.08
N TRP A 146 12.54 -5.65 -13.01
CA TRP A 146 11.60 -5.68 -11.90
C TRP A 146 11.53 -4.35 -11.16
N ARG A 147 12.69 -3.73 -10.90
CA ARG A 147 12.74 -2.38 -10.30
C ARG A 147 12.03 -1.35 -11.17
N ASP A 148 12.29 -1.36 -12.48
CA ASP A 148 11.67 -0.43 -13.41
C ASP A 148 10.15 -0.66 -13.51
N ALA A 149 9.69 -1.90 -13.46
CA ALA A 149 8.28 -2.23 -13.38
C ALA A 149 7.60 -1.66 -12.11
N VAL A 150 8.28 -1.67 -10.97
CA VAL A 150 7.77 -1.03 -9.74
C VAL A 150 7.64 0.48 -9.93
N ILE A 151 8.66 1.13 -10.50
CA ILE A 151 8.64 2.59 -10.77
C ILE A 151 7.50 2.94 -11.73
N ASN A 152 7.37 2.18 -12.82
CA ASN A 152 6.32 2.39 -13.82
C ASN A 152 4.92 2.20 -13.23
N ASN A 153 4.73 1.20 -12.36
CA ASN A 153 3.48 1.03 -11.65
C ASN A 153 3.15 2.28 -10.81
N VAL A 154 4.08 2.79 -10.01
CA VAL A 154 3.85 4.00 -9.20
C VAL A 154 3.45 5.18 -10.09
N ASN A 155 4.19 5.43 -11.16
CA ASN A 155 3.90 6.52 -12.10
C ASN A 155 2.49 6.39 -12.70
N GLN A 156 2.10 5.17 -13.11
CA GLN A 156 0.76 4.92 -13.65
C GLN A 156 -0.34 5.17 -12.61
N GLN A 157 -0.15 4.79 -11.34
CA GLN A 157 -1.12 5.06 -10.27
C GLN A 157 -1.28 6.58 -10.04
N VAL A 158 -0.18 7.32 -10.06
CA VAL A 158 -0.19 8.79 -9.97
C VAL A 158 -0.94 9.41 -11.15
N GLU A 159 -0.68 8.96 -12.38
CA GLU A 159 -1.38 9.47 -13.58
C GLU A 159 -2.88 9.21 -13.54
N LEU A 160 -3.32 8.05 -13.05
CA LEU A 160 -4.73 7.72 -12.89
C LEU A 160 -5.39 8.66 -11.88
N ALA A 161 -4.77 8.86 -10.73
CA ALA A 161 -5.27 9.76 -9.69
C ALA A 161 -5.32 11.22 -10.17
N ILE A 162 -4.29 11.68 -10.89
CA ILE A 162 -4.28 13.05 -11.47
C ILE A 162 -5.47 13.30 -12.38
N LYS A 163 -5.90 12.32 -13.16
CA LYS A 163 -7.06 12.43 -14.05
C LYS A 163 -8.35 12.54 -13.25
N ASP A 164 -8.50 11.73 -12.22
CA ASP A 164 -9.72 11.69 -11.41
C ASP A 164 -9.87 12.92 -10.47
N PHE A 165 -8.73 13.51 -10.07
CA PHE A 165 -8.72 14.72 -9.24
C PHE A 165 -8.45 16.01 -10.04
N ALA A 166 -8.63 15.97 -11.36
CA ALA A 166 -8.42 17.15 -12.21
C ALA A 166 -9.31 18.36 -11.81
N ASP A 167 -10.50 18.08 -11.28
CA ASP A 167 -11.44 19.08 -10.77
C ASP A 167 -10.92 19.84 -9.53
N LEU A 168 -10.06 19.23 -8.72
CA LEU A 168 -9.49 19.86 -7.52
C LEU A 168 -8.32 20.83 -7.82
N ARG A 169 -7.80 20.81 -9.04
CA ARG A 169 -6.70 21.70 -9.46
C ARG A 169 -7.16 23.10 -9.87
N LEU A 170 -8.47 23.31 -9.97
CA LEU A 170 -9.07 24.57 -10.43
C LEU A 170 -9.55 25.46 -9.27
N SER A 171 -9.33 25.05 -8.05
CA SER A 171 -9.58 25.82 -6.84
C SER A 171 -8.25 26.24 -6.20
#